data_8dcc0154ac4b01198edfb75b534629be
#
_entry.id   8dcc0154ac4b01198edfb75b534629be
#
_cell.length_a   1.000
_cell.length_b   1.000
_cell.length_c   1.000
_cell.angle_alpha   90.00
_cell.angle_beta   90.00
_cell.angle_gamma   90.00
#
_symmetry.space_group_name_H-M   'P 1'
#
loop_
_entity.id
_entity.type
_entity.pdbx_description
1 polymer ?
#
loop_
_entity_poly.entity_id
_entity_poly.type
_entity_poly.pdbx_seq_one_letter_code
_entity_poly.pdbx_strand_id
1 'polypeptide(L)'
;MVICAYAFSILAGRYSKVNGIVDYSEASFGKTYGYIVGWFMSVVYYPSLTAILCWISARYTLTLFGINIGANSTEVYVIGIIYLVLICALNIFAPMLAGKIQVSTTFIKLIPLVLMGVIGIIKGISNGQIVQNFVSVSTDIVTSNSIFGAIVATAFAYEGWIVATTINS
;
A
#
# COMPACT_ATOMS: atom_id res chain seq x y z
N MET A 1 3.88 -14.49 0.85
CA MET A 1 2.96 -13.58 1.55
C MET A 1 2.01 -14.31 2.49
N VAL A 2 1.24 -15.30 2.04
CA VAL A 2 0.29 -16.07 2.90
C VAL A 2 0.99 -16.69 4.12
N ILE A 3 2.16 -17.27 3.95
CA ILE A 3 2.96 -17.87 5.06
C ILE A 3 3.36 -16.79 6.08
N CYS A 4 3.77 -15.61 5.62
CA CYS A 4 4.11 -14.51 6.51
C CYS A 4 2.87 -14.02 7.28
N ALA A 5 1.74 -13.82 6.60
CA ALA A 5 0.50 -13.42 7.25
C ALA A 5 0.04 -14.44 8.31
N TYR A 6 0.17 -15.73 8.01
CA TYR A 6 -0.15 -16.80 8.94
C TYR A 6 0.78 -16.81 10.18
N ALA A 7 2.10 -16.64 9.96
CA ALA A 7 3.07 -16.54 11.05
C ALA A 7 2.77 -15.34 11.97
N PHE A 8 2.46 -14.18 11.39
CA PHE A 8 2.09 -13.00 12.16
C PHE A 8 0.74 -13.14 12.88
N SER A 9 -0.22 -13.85 12.30
CA SER A 9 -1.48 -14.18 12.97
C SER A 9 -1.25 -15.00 14.24
N ILE A 10 -0.34 -15.99 14.21
CA ILE A 10 0.04 -16.77 15.39
C ILE A 10 0.74 -15.88 16.43
N LEU A 11 1.66 -15.02 15.99
CA LEU A 11 2.36 -14.09 16.88
C LEU A 11 1.40 -13.09 17.54
N ALA A 12 0.46 -12.54 16.79
CA ALA A 12 -0.57 -11.62 17.30
C ALA A 12 -1.47 -12.30 18.34
N GLY A 13 -1.82 -13.58 18.15
CA GLY A 13 -2.59 -14.35 19.12
C GLY A 13 -1.81 -14.71 20.39
N ARG A 14 -0.46 -14.74 20.34
CA ARG A 14 0.38 -15.11 21.45
C ARG A 14 0.91 -13.92 22.26
N TYR A 15 1.09 -12.78 21.60
CA TYR A 15 1.63 -11.55 22.20
C TYR A 15 0.60 -10.41 22.02
N SER A 16 -0.10 -10.07 23.08
CA SER A 16 -1.15 -9.02 23.08
C SER A 16 -0.58 -7.60 23.30
N LYS A 17 0.63 -7.31 22.80
CA LYS A 17 1.25 -6.00 22.94
C LYS A 17 0.95 -5.12 21.72
N VAL A 18 0.91 -3.81 21.94
CA VAL A 18 0.39 -2.80 21.00
C VAL A 18 1.34 -2.46 19.84
N ASN A 19 2.66 -2.69 19.99
CA ASN A 19 3.65 -2.22 19.01
C ASN A 19 3.92 -3.21 17.86
N GLY A 20 3.15 -4.30 17.76
CA GLY A 20 3.20 -5.24 16.65
C GLY A 20 4.62 -5.80 16.40
N ILE A 21 5.17 -5.52 15.22
CA ILE A 21 6.46 -6.09 14.79
C ILE A 21 7.64 -5.76 15.72
N VAL A 22 7.61 -4.63 16.41
CA VAL A 22 8.65 -4.23 17.36
C VAL A 22 8.64 -5.16 18.58
N ASP A 23 7.44 -5.40 19.13
CA ASP A 23 7.28 -6.29 20.29
C ASP A 23 7.59 -7.76 19.94
N TYR A 24 7.25 -8.19 18.72
CA TYR A 24 7.60 -9.54 18.25
C TYR A 24 9.11 -9.69 18.09
N SER A 25 9.79 -8.65 17.62
CA SER A 25 11.24 -8.62 17.49
C SER A 25 11.93 -8.63 18.87
N GLU A 26 11.39 -7.86 19.82
CA GLU A 26 11.86 -7.84 21.20
C GLU A 26 11.71 -9.23 21.87
N ALA A 27 10.56 -9.87 21.69
CA ALA A 27 10.28 -11.17 22.26
C ALA A 27 11.16 -12.30 21.68
N SER A 28 11.55 -12.17 20.39
CA SER A 28 12.33 -13.20 19.69
C SER A 28 13.84 -13.02 19.85
N PHE A 29 14.33 -11.78 19.82
CA PHE A 29 15.77 -11.47 19.73
C PHE A 29 16.27 -10.55 20.85
N GLY A 30 15.39 -10.13 21.76
CA GLY A 30 15.73 -9.30 22.90
C GLY A 30 15.56 -7.79 22.67
N LYS A 31 15.68 -7.03 23.76
CA LYS A 31 15.37 -5.58 23.82
C LYS A 31 16.16 -4.72 22.82
N THR A 32 17.46 -5.03 22.66
CA THR A 32 18.33 -4.27 21.75
C THR A 32 17.87 -4.39 20.31
N TYR A 33 17.47 -5.59 19.89
CA TYR A 33 16.97 -5.82 18.54
C TYR A 33 15.61 -5.17 18.32
N GLY A 34 14.70 -5.27 19.29
CA GLY A 34 13.42 -4.56 19.25
C GLY A 34 13.60 -3.04 19.09
N TYR A 35 14.56 -2.44 19.80
CA TYR A 35 14.89 -1.02 19.66
C TYR A 35 15.39 -0.67 18.25
N ILE A 36 16.30 -1.46 17.67
CA ILE A 36 16.83 -1.24 16.32
C ILE A 36 15.69 -1.33 15.29
N VAL A 37 14.82 -2.32 15.40
CA VAL A 37 13.66 -2.47 14.50
C VAL A 37 12.69 -1.30 14.65
N GLY A 38 12.39 -0.86 15.86
CA GLY A 38 11.54 0.30 16.12
C GLY A 38 12.11 1.59 15.54
N TRP A 39 13.41 1.81 15.70
CA TRP A 39 14.12 2.94 15.12
C TRP A 39 14.06 2.90 13.58
N PHE A 40 14.38 1.77 12.98
CA PHE A 40 14.32 1.59 11.52
C PHE A 40 12.92 1.86 10.96
N MET A 41 11.89 1.31 11.60
CA MET A 41 10.50 1.52 11.20
C MET A 41 10.11 3.00 11.26
N SER A 42 10.47 3.70 12.34
CA SER A 42 10.07 5.08 12.57
C SER A 42 10.84 6.09 11.71
N VAL A 43 12.14 5.86 11.47
CA VAL A 43 13.01 6.84 10.81
C VAL A 43 13.17 6.57 9.32
N VAL A 44 13.16 5.31 8.91
CA VAL A 44 13.42 4.93 7.52
C VAL A 44 12.15 4.46 6.81
N TYR A 45 11.48 3.46 7.35
CA TYR A 45 10.41 2.76 6.65
C TYR A 45 9.15 3.62 6.45
N TYR A 46 8.54 4.11 7.52
CA TYR A 46 7.31 4.90 7.42
C TYR A 46 7.48 6.24 6.69
N PRO A 47 8.53 7.03 6.94
CA PRO A 47 8.73 8.26 6.19
C PRO A 47 8.96 8.04 4.70
N SER A 48 9.74 7.02 4.32
CA SER A 48 9.98 6.68 2.92
C SER A 48 8.69 6.25 2.22
N LEU A 49 7.89 5.40 2.85
CA LEU A 49 6.60 4.96 2.32
C LEU A 49 5.65 6.13 2.13
N THR A 50 5.54 7.01 3.12
CA THR A 50 4.68 8.20 3.06
C THR A 50 5.11 9.15 1.94
N ALA A 51 6.40 9.38 1.78
CA ALA A 51 6.94 10.23 0.72
C ALA A 51 6.61 9.69 -0.69
N ILE A 52 6.78 8.38 -0.89
CA ILE A 52 6.44 7.70 -2.16
C ILE A 52 4.94 7.84 -2.45
N LEU A 53 4.08 7.61 -1.46
CA LEU A 53 2.63 7.72 -1.62
C LEU A 53 2.19 9.16 -1.94
N CYS A 54 2.78 10.16 -1.31
CA CYS A 54 2.51 11.57 -1.62
C CYS A 54 2.94 11.94 -3.04
N TRP A 55 4.10 11.45 -3.47
CA TRP A 55 4.59 11.66 -4.84
C TRP A 55 3.68 11.01 -5.89
N ILE A 56 3.28 9.75 -5.68
CA ILE A 56 2.36 9.04 -6.56
C ILE A 56 1.01 9.77 -6.62
N SER A 57 0.47 10.21 -5.47
CA SER A 57 -0.79 10.94 -5.41
C SER A 57 -0.72 12.27 -6.18
N ALA A 58 0.38 12.99 -6.07
CA ALA A 58 0.61 14.23 -6.81
C ALA A 58 0.61 13.99 -8.34
N ARG A 59 1.28 12.92 -8.79
CA ARG A 59 1.26 12.52 -10.21
C ARG A 59 -0.15 12.23 -10.72
N TYR A 60 -0.90 11.42 -9.99
CA TYR A 60 -2.27 11.09 -10.39
C TYR A 60 -3.19 12.31 -10.40
N THR A 61 -3.01 13.24 -9.47
CA THR A 61 -3.77 14.49 -9.45
C THR A 61 -3.50 15.31 -10.71
N LEU A 62 -2.25 15.51 -11.09
CA LEU A 62 -1.88 16.23 -12.32
C LEU A 62 -2.43 15.55 -13.57
N THR A 63 -2.33 14.23 -13.64
CA THR A 63 -2.89 13.44 -14.74
C THR A 63 -4.42 13.61 -14.83
N LEU A 64 -5.12 13.67 -13.70
CA LEU A 64 -6.57 13.88 -13.64
C LEU A 64 -6.97 15.25 -14.21
N PHE A 65 -6.15 16.28 -14.00
CA PHE A 65 -6.35 17.61 -14.60
C PHE A 65 -5.87 17.72 -16.06
N GLY A 66 -5.48 16.61 -16.68
CA GLY A 66 -5.03 16.57 -18.07
C GLY A 66 -3.64 17.15 -18.31
N ILE A 67 -2.89 17.40 -17.26
CA ILE A 67 -1.53 17.94 -17.33
C ILE A 67 -0.56 16.78 -17.42
N ASN A 68 -0.14 16.42 -18.63
CA ASN A 68 0.84 15.37 -18.88
C ASN A 68 2.26 15.92 -18.67
N ILE A 69 2.72 15.89 -17.42
CA ILE A 69 4.06 16.34 -17.03
C ILE A 69 4.95 15.12 -16.78
N GLY A 70 6.24 15.25 -17.10
CA GLY A 70 7.22 14.21 -16.82
C GLY A 70 7.26 13.84 -15.32
N ALA A 71 7.58 12.58 -15.03
CA ALA A 71 7.58 12.04 -13.66
C ALA A 71 8.46 12.84 -12.67
N ASN A 72 9.49 13.52 -13.17
CA ASN A 72 10.47 14.27 -12.38
C ASN A 72 10.29 15.80 -12.51
N SER A 73 9.11 16.28 -12.84
CA SER A 73 8.86 17.71 -12.92
C SER A 73 8.74 18.34 -11.52
N THR A 74 9.14 19.59 -11.41
CA THR A 74 9.13 20.36 -10.15
C THR A 74 7.71 20.45 -9.58
N GLU A 75 6.69 20.53 -10.43
CA GLU A 75 5.28 20.64 -10.04
C GLU A 75 4.82 19.41 -9.25
N VAL A 76 5.25 18.20 -9.64
CA VAL A 76 4.94 16.95 -8.92
C VAL A 76 5.50 16.99 -7.51
N TYR A 77 6.75 17.46 -7.35
CA TYR A 77 7.35 17.57 -6.02
C TYR A 77 6.68 18.61 -5.14
N VAL A 78 6.34 19.76 -5.70
CA VAL A 78 5.64 20.83 -4.95
C VAL A 78 4.28 20.34 -4.44
N ILE A 79 3.46 19.73 -5.29
CA ILE A 79 2.16 19.17 -4.90
C ILE A 79 2.34 18.02 -3.90
N GLY A 80 3.33 17.17 -4.09
CA GLY A 80 3.66 16.10 -3.16
C GLY A 80 4.01 16.60 -1.76
N ILE A 81 4.80 17.67 -1.66
CA ILE A 81 5.14 18.33 -0.39
C ILE A 81 3.89 18.94 0.26
N ILE A 82 3.05 19.61 -0.52
CA ILE A 82 1.79 20.17 -0.01
C ILE A 82 0.90 19.05 0.58
N TYR A 83 0.77 17.91 -0.08
CA TYR A 83 0.02 16.76 0.44
C TYR A 83 0.63 16.21 1.72
N LEU A 84 1.95 16.08 1.77
CA LEU A 84 2.66 15.61 2.96
C LEU A 84 2.39 16.53 4.15
N VAL A 85 2.52 17.85 3.97
CA VAL A 85 2.25 18.83 5.03
C VAL A 85 0.79 18.80 5.47
N LEU A 86 -0.16 18.72 4.54
CA LEU A 86 -1.59 18.62 4.84
C LEU A 86 -1.92 17.36 5.65
N ILE A 87 -1.39 16.19 5.23
CA ILE A 87 -1.64 14.92 5.92
C ILE A 87 -1.03 14.96 7.32
N CYS A 88 0.19 15.47 7.48
CA CYS A 88 0.82 15.63 8.78
C CYS A 88 0.01 16.58 9.68
N ALA A 89 -0.40 17.73 9.17
CA ALA A 89 -1.21 18.69 9.91
C ALA A 89 -2.55 18.08 10.36
N LEU A 90 -3.26 17.37 9.47
CA LEU A 90 -4.50 16.67 9.81
C LEU A 90 -4.30 15.64 10.93
N ASN A 91 -3.23 14.86 10.88
CA ASN A 91 -2.96 13.85 11.90
C ASN A 91 -2.57 14.47 13.26
N ILE A 92 -1.89 15.62 13.26
CA ILE A 92 -1.49 16.31 14.50
C ILE A 92 -2.68 17.03 15.13
N PHE A 93 -3.43 17.82 14.34
CA PHE A 93 -4.47 18.70 14.86
C PHE A 93 -5.84 18.04 15.01
N ALA A 94 -6.13 17.03 14.18
CA ALA A 94 -7.45 16.40 14.14
C ALA A 94 -7.39 14.89 13.90
N PRO A 95 -6.81 14.07 14.79
CA PRO A 95 -6.65 12.62 14.58
C PRO A 95 -7.98 11.90 14.43
N MET A 96 -9.03 12.31 15.14
CA MET A 96 -10.38 11.74 14.97
C MET A 96 -10.96 11.99 13.56
N LEU A 97 -10.72 13.19 13.01
CA LEU A 97 -11.15 13.53 11.66
C LEU A 97 -10.36 12.73 10.62
N ALA A 98 -9.05 12.60 10.81
CA ALA A 98 -8.19 11.79 9.95
C ALA A 98 -8.67 10.34 9.89
N GLY A 99 -9.03 9.73 11.02
CA GLY A 99 -9.59 8.38 11.09
C GLY A 99 -10.92 8.26 10.34
N LYS A 100 -11.86 9.20 10.52
CA LYS A 100 -13.13 9.21 9.79
C LYS A 100 -12.94 9.35 8.27
N ILE A 101 -12.05 10.23 7.83
CA ILE A 101 -11.71 10.42 6.42
C ILE A 101 -11.12 9.12 5.86
N GLN A 102 -10.24 8.46 6.59
CA GLN A 102 -9.62 7.19 6.17
C GLN A 102 -10.67 6.10 5.95
N VAL A 103 -11.57 5.90 6.89
CA VAL A 103 -12.67 4.93 6.77
C VAL A 103 -13.57 5.27 5.58
N SER A 104 -14.02 6.52 5.47
CA SER A 104 -14.86 6.98 4.35
C SER A 104 -14.18 6.77 2.99
N THR A 105 -12.90 7.13 2.88
CA THR A 105 -12.13 6.95 1.65
C THR A 105 -11.95 5.48 1.30
N THR A 106 -11.85 4.59 2.28
CA THR A 106 -11.77 3.14 2.04
C THR A 106 -13.04 2.62 1.38
N PHE A 107 -14.22 3.02 1.86
CA PHE A 107 -15.48 2.65 1.20
C PHE A 107 -15.59 3.22 -0.20
N ILE A 108 -15.21 4.48 -0.40
CA ILE A 108 -15.23 5.12 -1.73
C ILE A 108 -14.30 4.38 -2.71
N LYS A 109 -13.15 3.90 -2.26
CA LYS A 109 -12.22 3.12 -3.11
C LYS A 109 -12.75 1.74 -3.48
N LEU A 110 -13.51 1.10 -2.59
CA LEU A 110 -14.04 -0.23 -2.84
C LEU A 110 -15.15 -0.24 -3.90
N ILE A 111 -15.95 0.82 -3.99
CA ILE A 111 -17.05 0.92 -4.96
C ILE A 111 -16.57 0.74 -6.40
N PRO A 112 -15.64 1.54 -6.94
CA PRO A 112 -15.18 1.35 -8.32
C PRO A 112 -14.45 0.03 -8.52
N LEU A 113 -13.74 -0.48 -7.52
CA LEU A 113 -13.05 -1.77 -7.61
C LEU A 113 -14.04 -2.92 -7.79
N VAL A 114 -15.10 -2.96 -6.96
CA VAL A 114 -16.17 -3.97 -7.07
C VAL A 114 -16.91 -3.82 -8.39
N LEU A 115 -17.25 -2.59 -8.80
CA LEU A 115 -17.92 -2.33 -10.08
C LEU A 115 -17.09 -2.81 -11.27
N MET A 116 -15.79 -2.50 -11.31
CA MET A 116 -14.90 -2.98 -12.37
C MET A 116 -14.79 -4.50 -12.37
N GLY A 117 -14.72 -5.14 -11.20
CA GLY A 117 -14.69 -6.59 -11.08
C GLY A 117 -15.96 -7.23 -11.64
N VAL A 118 -17.12 -6.75 -11.21
CA VAL A 118 -18.43 -7.28 -11.67
C VAL A 118 -18.64 -7.05 -13.16
N ILE A 119 -18.43 -5.84 -13.65
CA ILE A 119 -18.59 -5.50 -15.08
C ILE A 119 -17.57 -6.28 -15.93
N GLY A 120 -16.33 -6.39 -15.46
CA GLY A 120 -15.27 -7.16 -16.14
C GLY A 120 -15.62 -8.64 -16.28
N ILE A 121 -16.15 -9.25 -15.23
CA ILE A 121 -16.60 -10.66 -15.28
C ILE A 121 -17.79 -10.80 -16.23
N ILE A 122 -18.83 -9.97 -16.10
CA ILE A 122 -20.03 -10.08 -16.93
C ILE A 122 -19.69 -9.87 -18.41
N LYS A 123 -18.95 -8.82 -18.76
CA LYS A 123 -18.56 -8.56 -20.15
C LYS A 123 -17.51 -9.57 -20.66
N GLY A 124 -16.58 -10.00 -19.81
CA GLY A 124 -15.56 -10.96 -20.19
C GLY A 124 -16.13 -12.34 -20.50
N ILE A 125 -17.16 -12.79 -19.78
CA ILE A 125 -17.90 -14.02 -20.09
C ILE A 125 -18.70 -13.86 -21.39
N SER A 126 -19.43 -12.74 -21.53
CA SER A 126 -20.28 -12.48 -22.71
C SER A 126 -19.47 -12.40 -24.00
N ASN A 127 -18.26 -11.84 -23.98
CA ASN A 127 -17.43 -11.64 -25.16
C ASN A 127 -16.40 -12.76 -25.41
N GLY A 128 -16.32 -13.79 -24.55
CA GLY A 128 -15.32 -14.83 -24.62
C GLY A 128 -13.87 -14.37 -24.37
N GLN A 129 -13.68 -13.11 -24.03
CA GLN A 129 -12.35 -12.52 -23.79
C GLN A 129 -11.62 -13.14 -22.60
N ILE A 130 -12.34 -13.61 -21.59
CA ILE A 130 -11.72 -14.31 -20.45
C ILE A 130 -10.97 -15.54 -20.95
N VAL A 131 -11.61 -16.35 -21.80
CA VAL A 131 -10.98 -17.56 -22.38
C VAL A 131 -9.79 -17.17 -23.26
N GLN A 132 -9.93 -16.16 -24.11
CA GLN A 132 -8.83 -15.67 -24.95
C GLN A 132 -7.65 -15.15 -24.14
N ASN A 133 -7.87 -14.41 -23.06
CA ASN A 133 -6.79 -13.90 -22.20
C ASN A 133 -6.05 -15.01 -21.44
N PHE A 134 -6.70 -16.13 -21.16
CA PHE A 134 -6.03 -17.31 -20.57
C PHE A 134 -5.34 -18.19 -21.60
N VAL A 135 -5.80 -18.22 -22.85
CA VAL A 135 -5.25 -19.07 -23.93
C VAL A 135 -4.18 -18.33 -24.73
N SER A 136 -4.35 -17.03 -24.97
CA SER A 136 -3.33 -16.21 -25.60
C SER A 136 -2.26 -15.81 -24.57
N VAL A 137 -1.41 -16.76 -24.21
CA VAL A 137 -0.09 -16.41 -23.66
C VAL A 137 0.63 -15.70 -24.79
N SER A 138 0.65 -14.37 -24.76
CA SER A 138 1.48 -13.57 -25.64
C SER A 138 2.91 -14.07 -25.49
N THR A 139 3.43 -14.72 -26.51
CA THR A 139 4.84 -15.12 -26.63
C THR A 139 5.76 -13.90 -26.84
N ASP A 140 5.22 -12.68 -26.71
CA ASP A 140 6.02 -11.48 -26.69
C ASP A 140 6.85 -11.47 -25.41
N ILE A 141 8.08 -11.91 -25.62
CA ILE A 141 9.27 -11.76 -24.78
C ILE A 141 8.94 -11.27 -23.36
N VAL A 142 8.66 -12.20 -22.47
CA VAL A 142 8.66 -11.94 -21.03
C VAL A 142 10.11 -11.59 -20.67
N THR A 143 10.48 -10.34 -20.84
CA THR A 143 11.77 -9.83 -20.44
C THR A 143 11.87 -10.01 -18.93
N SER A 144 12.98 -10.48 -18.41
CA SER A 144 13.17 -10.69 -16.95
C SER A 144 12.79 -9.45 -16.13
N ASN A 145 12.90 -8.27 -16.71
CA ASN A 145 12.46 -7.00 -16.12
C ASN A 145 10.93 -6.91 -15.91
N SER A 146 10.12 -7.56 -16.76
CA SER A 146 8.67 -7.55 -16.63
C SER A 146 8.21 -8.43 -15.48
N ILE A 147 8.84 -9.58 -15.25
CA ILE A 147 8.56 -10.47 -14.11
C ILE A 147 8.97 -9.79 -12.82
N PHE A 148 10.15 -9.15 -12.80
CA PHE A 148 10.64 -8.45 -11.62
C PHE A 148 9.72 -7.27 -11.26
N GLY A 149 9.28 -6.49 -12.25
CA GLY A 149 8.30 -5.42 -12.08
C GLY A 149 6.96 -5.92 -11.52
N ALA A 150 6.46 -7.05 -12.02
CA ALA A 150 5.22 -7.65 -11.52
C ALA A 150 5.36 -8.14 -10.05
N ILE A 151 6.50 -8.75 -9.69
CA ILE A 151 6.79 -9.18 -8.33
C ILE A 151 6.84 -7.97 -7.38
N VAL A 152 7.54 -6.90 -7.77
CA VAL A 152 7.64 -5.67 -6.98
C VAL A 152 6.27 -5.01 -6.80
N ALA A 153 5.47 -4.88 -7.87
CA ALA A 153 4.13 -4.33 -7.81
C ALA A 153 3.20 -5.13 -6.89
N THR A 154 3.27 -6.47 -6.97
CA THR A 154 2.50 -7.37 -6.10
C THR A 154 2.95 -7.27 -4.65
N ALA A 155 4.25 -7.18 -4.39
CA ALA A 155 4.79 -6.99 -3.05
C ALA A 155 4.31 -5.67 -2.44
N PHE A 156 4.32 -4.58 -3.21
CA PHE A 156 3.85 -3.26 -2.77
C PHE A 156 2.33 -3.25 -2.49
N ALA A 157 1.54 -3.93 -3.32
CA ALA A 157 0.08 -4.03 -3.13
C ALA A 157 -0.31 -4.79 -1.84
N TYR A 158 0.56 -5.67 -1.34
CA TYR A 158 0.31 -6.52 -0.16
C TYR A 158 0.85 -5.93 1.16
N GLU A 159 1.38 -4.73 1.18
CA GLU A 159 2.16 -4.20 2.30
C GLU A 159 1.32 -3.80 3.53
N GLY A 160 0.04 -3.55 3.39
CA GLY A 160 -0.84 -3.04 4.46
C GLY A 160 -1.06 -3.97 5.67
N TRP A 161 -0.75 -5.25 5.57
CA TRP A 161 -1.03 -6.24 6.62
C TRP A 161 -0.16 -6.07 7.89
N ILE A 162 1.05 -5.50 7.78
CA ILE A 162 1.92 -5.23 8.92
C ILE A 162 1.26 -4.23 9.88
N VAL A 163 0.56 -3.24 9.33
CA VAL A 163 -0.16 -2.22 10.13
C VAL A 163 -1.32 -2.84 10.89
N ALA A 164 -1.97 -3.87 10.35
CA ALA A 164 -3.07 -4.55 11.03
C ALA A 164 -2.66 -5.20 12.36
N THR A 165 -1.39 -5.59 12.51
CA THR A 165 -0.89 -6.18 13.76
C THR A 165 -0.75 -5.18 14.91
N THR A 166 -0.74 -3.87 14.62
CA THR A 166 -0.68 -2.81 15.63
C THR A 166 -2.05 -2.42 16.19
N ILE A 167 -3.14 -2.92 15.59
CA ILE A 167 -4.53 -2.59 15.96
C ILE A 167 -5.11 -3.65 16.92
N ASN A 168 -4.40 -4.75 17.13
CA ASN A 168 -4.86 -5.88 17.94
C ASN A 168 -4.60 -5.63 19.45
N SER A 169 -5.24 -4.59 20.00
CA SER A 169 -5.19 -4.27 21.43
C SER A 169 -6.59 -4.15 22.02
#